data_9a4b8f73b0d9210dcd10c8b6b6adc838
#
_entry.id   9a4b8f73b0d9210dcd10c8b6b6adc838
#
_cell.length_a   1.000
_cell.length_b   1.000
_cell.length_c   1.000
_cell.angle_alpha   90.00
_cell.angle_beta   90.00
_cell.angle_gamma   90.00
#
_symmetry.space_group_name_H-M   'P 1'
#
loop_
_entity.id
_entity.type
_entity.pdbx_description
1 polymer ?
#
loop_
_entity_poly.entity_id
_entity_poly.type
_entity_poly.pdbx_seq_one_letter_code
_entity_poly.pdbx_strand_id
1 'polypeptide(L)'
;MAKPTVDGPGQAKLQILQTATSVAQTLHGMVEKYAIAVRTGQPTSAYPQMIKRAATPLVGMLRSQFQLLADLSSDLILTATRGGGAEAARLRTMRERVGQLKSGIELAVTSTVNKHAVMDTHSPPASAAAGGE
;
A
#
# COMPACT_ATOMS: atom_id res chain seq x y z
N MET A 1 21.72 6.96 14.86
CA MET A 1 20.61 7.91 14.88
C MET A 1 19.34 7.24 15.40
N ALA A 2 18.67 7.85 16.35
CA ALA A 2 17.47 7.26 16.91
C ALA A 2 16.30 7.39 15.95
N LYS A 3 15.49 6.36 15.88
CA LYS A 3 14.25 6.42 15.10
C LYS A 3 13.26 7.33 15.81
N PRO A 4 12.41 8.05 15.05
CA PRO A 4 11.34 8.80 15.68
C PRO A 4 10.47 7.86 16.51
N THR A 5 10.13 8.28 17.71
CA THR A 5 9.23 7.53 18.57
C THR A 5 7.80 7.97 18.25
N VAL A 6 6.90 7.02 18.12
CA VAL A 6 5.48 7.30 17.93
C VAL A 6 4.70 6.74 19.11
N ASP A 7 3.53 7.33 19.37
CA ASP A 7 2.68 6.87 20.45
C ASP A 7 2.05 5.51 20.12
N GLY A 8 1.31 4.93 21.07
CA GLY A 8 0.68 3.63 20.89
C GLY A 8 -0.23 3.55 19.67
N PRO A 9 -1.19 4.49 19.50
CA PRO A 9 -2.02 4.51 18.30
C PRO A 9 -1.22 4.65 17.01
N GLY A 10 -0.15 5.45 17.03
CA GLY A 10 0.73 5.60 15.87
C GLY A 10 1.45 4.31 15.55
N GLN A 11 1.93 3.59 16.56
CA GLN A 11 2.59 2.31 16.36
C GLN A 11 1.65 1.27 15.76
N ALA A 12 0.39 1.25 16.23
CA ALA A 12 -0.61 0.34 15.68
C ALA A 12 -0.86 0.63 14.20
N LYS A 13 -0.95 1.91 13.83
CA LYS A 13 -1.12 2.31 12.43
C LYS A 13 0.10 1.93 11.59
N LEU A 14 1.30 2.16 12.12
CA LEU A 14 2.52 1.80 11.41
C LEU A 14 2.63 0.29 11.18
N GLN A 15 2.16 -0.50 12.13
CA GLN A 15 2.16 -1.95 11.98
C GLN A 15 1.24 -2.39 10.86
N ILE A 16 0.05 -1.78 10.78
CA ILE A 16 -0.87 -2.02 9.66
C ILE A 16 -0.19 -1.66 8.34
N LEU A 17 0.45 -0.48 8.28
CA LEU A 17 1.10 -0.02 7.07
C LEU A 17 2.30 -0.89 6.69
N GLN A 18 3.02 -1.41 7.67
CA GLN A 18 4.14 -2.30 7.43
C GLN A 18 3.66 -3.61 6.78
N THR A 19 2.58 -4.17 7.31
CA THR A 19 1.96 -5.36 6.73
C THR A 19 1.45 -5.05 5.32
N ALA A 20 0.82 -3.87 5.15
CA ALA A 20 0.32 -3.45 3.84
C ALA A 20 1.46 -3.31 2.83
N THR A 21 2.61 -2.81 3.26
CA THR A 21 3.79 -2.72 2.39
C THR A 21 4.20 -4.10 1.87
N SER A 22 4.26 -5.08 2.76
CA SER A 22 4.63 -6.45 2.39
C SER A 22 3.63 -7.03 1.39
N VAL A 23 2.34 -6.84 1.63
CA VAL A 23 1.31 -7.34 0.73
C VAL A 23 1.39 -6.63 -0.62
N ALA A 24 1.61 -5.31 -0.62
CA ALA A 24 1.74 -4.54 -1.86
C ALA A 24 2.92 -5.03 -2.69
N GLN A 25 4.04 -5.36 -2.05
CA GLN A 25 5.20 -5.93 -2.75
C GLN A 25 4.87 -7.27 -3.37
N THR A 26 4.13 -8.11 -2.63
CA THR A 26 3.68 -9.40 -3.15
C THR A 26 2.76 -9.20 -4.36
N LEU A 27 1.83 -8.25 -4.27
CA LEU A 27 0.92 -7.93 -5.37
C LEU A 27 1.69 -7.42 -6.58
N HIS A 28 2.68 -6.57 -6.36
CA HIS A 28 3.55 -6.10 -7.45
C HIS A 28 4.19 -7.28 -8.17
N GLY A 29 4.76 -8.22 -7.41
CA GLY A 29 5.37 -9.42 -7.99
C GLY A 29 4.38 -10.26 -8.78
N MET A 30 3.17 -10.43 -8.27
CA MET A 30 2.12 -11.18 -8.96
C MET A 30 1.73 -10.53 -10.29
N VAL A 31 1.54 -9.21 -10.28
CA VAL A 31 1.18 -8.48 -11.49
C VAL A 31 2.30 -8.57 -12.53
N GLU A 32 3.56 -8.47 -12.10
CA GLU A 32 4.69 -8.58 -13.02
C GLU A 32 4.81 -9.99 -13.60
N LYS A 33 4.59 -11.02 -12.82
CA LYS A 33 4.57 -12.40 -13.32
C LYS A 33 3.42 -12.61 -14.31
N TYR A 34 2.27 -12.02 -14.01
CA TYR A 34 1.12 -12.07 -14.91
C TYR A 34 1.49 -11.43 -16.24
N ALA A 35 2.12 -10.26 -16.20
CA ALA A 35 2.53 -9.55 -17.42
C ALA A 35 3.51 -10.40 -18.25
N ILE A 36 4.46 -11.06 -17.60
CA ILE A 36 5.40 -11.94 -18.28
C ILE A 36 4.67 -13.11 -18.90
N ALA A 37 3.73 -13.72 -18.19
CA ALA A 37 2.97 -14.86 -18.71
C ALA A 37 2.16 -14.46 -19.95
N VAL A 38 1.52 -13.28 -19.93
CA VAL A 38 0.79 -12.76 -21.08
C VAL A 38 1.74 -12.59 -22.28
N ARG A 39 2.89 -11.97 -22.02
CA ARG A 39 3.85 -11.68 -23.09
C ARG A 39 4.46 -12.95 -23.69
N THR A 40 4.64 -13.99 -22.89
CA THR A 40 5.26 -15.23 -23.31
C THR A 40 4.26 -16.32 -23.71
N GLY A 41 2.96 -16.00 -23.70
CA GLY A 41 1.92 -16.93 -24.09
C GLY A 41 1.67 -18.05 -23.11
N GLN A 42 2.04 -17.88 -21.86
CA GLN A 42 1.81 -18.88 -20.83
C GLN A 42 0.41 -18.76 -20.24
N PRO A 43 -0.09 -19.84 -19.56
CA PRO A 43 -1.43 -19.76 -18.96
C PRO A 43 -1.52 -18.64 -17.93
N THR A 44 -2.63 -17.89 -17.97
CA THR A 44 -2.83 -16.72 -17.13
C THR A 44 -4.08 -16.79 -16.26
N SER A 45 -4.88 -17.84 -16.38
CA SER A 45 -6.20 -17.91 -15.75
C SER A 45 -6.18 -17.89 -14.23
N ALA A 46 -5.05 -18.28 -13.61
CA ALA A 46 -4.95 -18.33 -12.16
C ALA A 46 -4.62 -16.97 -11.53
N TYR A 47 -4.03 -16.05 -12.28
CA TYR A 47 -3.52 -14.80 -11.72
C TYR A 47 -4.60 -13.90 -11.11
N PRO A 48 -5.77 -13.70 -11.76
CA PRO A 48 -6.80 -12.86 -11.14
C PRO A 48 -7.21 -13.32 -9.76
N GLN A 49 -7.39 -14.63 -9.56
CA GLN A 49 -7.78 -15.16 -8.27
C GLN A 49 -6.65 -15.08 -7.24
N MET A 50 -5.41 -15.27 -7.67
CA MET A 50 -4.25 -15.10 -6.78
C MET A 50 -4.16 -13.67 -6.27
N ILE A 51 -4.34 -12.69 -7.17
CA ILE A 51 -4.31 -11.28 -6.81
C ILE A 51 -5.45 -10.95 -5.86
N LYS A 52 -6.67 -11.40 -6.16
CA LYS A 52 -7.82 -11.20 -5.31
C LYS A 52 -7.57 -11.77 -3.92
N ARG A 53 -7.05 -12.98 -3.85
CA ARG A 53 -6.81 -13.68 -2.59
C ARG A 53 -5.79 -12.96 -1.74
N ALA A 54 -4.74 -12.42 -2.37
CA ALA A 54 -3.70 -11.68 -1.67
C ALA A 54 -4.19 -10.31 -1.20
N ALA A 55 -5.03 -9.63 -2.00
CA ALA A 55 -5.47 -8.26 -1.72
C ALA A 55 -6.67 -8.18 -0.79
N THR A 56 -7.51 -9.22 -0.71
CA THR A 56 -8.73 -9.18 0.11
C THR A 56 -8.46 -8.87 1.59
N PRO A 57 -7.49 -9.55 2.25
CA PRO A 57 -7.19 -9.21 3.65
C PRO A 57 -6.71 -7.77 3.81
N LEU A 58 -6.03 -7.24 2.80
CA LEU A 58 -5.52 -5.88 2.81
C LEU A 58 -6.67 -4.87 2.87
N VAL A 59 -7.73 -5.10 2.11
CA VAL A 59 -8.92 -4.22 2.13
C VAL A 59 -9.47 -4.13 3.55
N GLY A 60 -9.69 -5.27 4.18
CA GLY A 60 -10.23 -5.30 5.54
C GLY A 60 -9.33 -4.62 6.55
N MET A 61 -8.03 -4.88 6.44
CA MET A 61 -7.02 -4.32 7.34
C MET A 61 -6.96 -2.80 7.25
N LEU A 62 -7.05 -2.25 6.04
CA LEU A 62 -6.91 -0.82 5.81
C LEU A 62 -8.19 -0.03 6.05
N ARG A 63 -9.34 -0.69 6.01
CA ARG A 63 -10.63 0.01 6.00
C ARG A 63 -10.87 0.84 7.25
N SER A 64 -10.39 0.40 8.39
CA SER A 64 -10.67 1.08 9.66
C SER A 64 -9.86 2.36 9.83
N GLN A 65 -8.67 2.44 9.23
CA GLN A 65 -7.73 3.55 9.46
C GLN A 65 -7.33 4.28 8.18
N PHE A 66 -7.40 3.61 7.04
CA PHE A 66 -6.85 4.13 5.79
C PHE A 66 -7.82 3.83 4.65
N GLN A 67 -8.96 4.51 4.65
CA GLN A 67 -10.06 4.22 3.72
C GLN A 67 -9.61 4.36 2.27
N LEU A 68 -8.82 5.39 1.95
CA LEU A 68 -8.36 5.59 0.58
C LEU A 68 -7.52 4.41 0.09
N LEU A 69 -6.65 3.88 0.96
CA LEU A 69 -5.83 2.73 0.62
C LEU A 69 -6.69 1.47 0.47
N ALA A 70 -7.73 1.34 1.30
CA ALA A 70 -8.68 0.24 1.17
C ALA A 70 -9.41 0.32 -0.17
N ASP A 71 -9.81 1.51 -0.59
CA ASP A 71 -10.48 1.72 -1.88
C ASP A 71 -9.56 1.37 -3.04
N LEU A 72 -8.29 1.74 -2.98
CA LEU A 72 -7.31 1.38 -4.00
C LEU A 72 -7.13 -0.13 -4.09
N SER A 73 -7.10 -0.80 -2.94
CA SER A 73 -6.98 -2.26 -2.90
C SER A 73 -8.22 -2.94 -3.48
N SER A 74 -9.41 -2.43 -3.18
CA SER A 74 -10.67 -2.93 -3.77
C SER A 74 -10.68 -2.73 -5.28
N ASP A 75 -10.22 -1.57 -5.75
CA ASP A 75 -10.13 -1.29 -7.18
C ASP A 75 -9.21 -2.27 -7.89
N LEU A 76 -8.09 -2.61 -7.25
CA LEU A 76 -7.17 -3.60 -7.81
C LEU A 76 -7.87 -4.96 -7.97
N ILE A 77 -8.62 -5.39 -6.95
CA ILE A 77 -9.36 -6.65 -7.00
C ILE A 77 -10.38 -6.62 -8.15
N LEU A 78 -11.16 -5.54 -8.24
CA LEU A 78 -12.16 -5.41 -9.28
C LEU A 78 -11.53 -5.43 -10.67
N THR A 79 -10.42 -4.75 -10.84
CA THR A 79 -9.70 -4.73 -12.12
C THR A 79 -9.21 -6.14 -12.48
N ALA A 80 -8.67 -6.85 -11.48
CA ALA A 80 -8.13 -8.18 -11.71
C ALA A 80 -9.22 -9.21 -12.07
N THR A 81 -10.39 -9.08 -11.45
CA THR A 81 -11.43 -10.11 -11.56
C THR A 81 -12.55 -9.75 -12.54
N ARG A 82 -12.61 -8.49 -13.00
CA ARG A 82 -13.61 -8.05 -13.97
C ARG A 82 -13.34 -8.69 -15.31
N GLY A 83 -14.37 -9.30 -15.90
CA GLY A 83 -14.28 -9.86 -17.24
C GLY A 83 -14.40 -8.79 -18.31
N GLY A 84 -14.03 -9.15 -19.53
CA GLY A 84 -14.15 -8.29 -20.69
C GLY A 84 -12.94 -7.38 -20.88
N GLY A 85 -12.81 -6.82 -22.05
CA GLY A 85 -11.71 -5.94 -22.40
C GLY A 85 -10.40 -6.69 -22.68
N ALA A 86 -9.40 -5.98 -23.16
CA ALA A 86 -8.11 -6.55 -23.48
C ALA A 86 -7.33 -6.81 -22.19
N GLU A 87 -6.69 -7.97 -22.12
CA GLU A 87 -5.89 -8.37 -20.97
C GLU A 87 -4.73 -7.40 -20.76
N ALA A 88 -4.12 -6.92 -21.84
CA ALA A 88 -3.03 -5.95 -21.75
C ALA A 88 -3.48 -4.64 -21.08
N ALA A 89 -4.71 -4.18 -21.39
CA ALA A 89 -5.26 -2.98 -20.78
C ALA A 89 -5.52 -3.18 -19.28
N ARG A 90 -6.03 -4.36 -18.90
CA ARG A 90 -6.24 -4.67 -17.48
C ARG A 90 -4.91 -4.69 -16.73
N LEU A 91 -3.88 -5.28 -17.32
CA LEU A 91 -2.55 -5.31 -16.70
C LEU A 91 -2.00 -3.91 -16.49
N ARG A 92 -2.19 -3.02 -17.46
CA ARG A 92 -1.75 -1.64 -17.32
C ARG A 92 -2.44 -0.98 -16.13
N THR A 93 -3.75 -1.15 -16.02
CA THR A 93 -4.53 -0.59 -14.91
C THR A 93 -4.09 -1.19 -13.58
N MET A 94 -3.85 -2.50 -13.52
CA MET A 94 -3.39 -3.14 -12.30
C MET A 94 -2.03 -2.61 -11.86
N ARG A 95 -1.11 -2.40 -12.80
CA ARG A 95 0.18 -1.79 -12.48
C ARG A 95 0.02 -0.39 -11.91
N GLU A 96 -0.87 0.41 -12.49
CA GLU A 96 -1.16 1.74 -11.97
C GLU A 96 -1.72 1.67 -10.56
N ARG A 97 -2.65 0.76 -10.31
CA ARG A 97 -3.26 0.63 -8.98
C ARG A 97 -2.25 0.18 -7.94
N VAL A 98 -1.40 -0.77 -8.27
CA VAL A 98 -0.33 -1.22 -7.36
C VAL A 98 0.63 -0.07 -7.07
N GLY A 99 1.01 0.70 -8.10
CA GLY A 99 1.87 1.87 -7.92
C GLY A 99 1.24 2.91 -7.03
N GLN A 100 -0.04 3.21 -7.23
CA GLN A 100 -0.77 4.16 -6.39
C GLN A 100 -0.88 3.66 -4.96
N LEU A 101 -1.12 2.36 -4.78
CA LEU A 101 -1.20 1.76 -3.45
C LEU A 101 0.15 1.88 -2.73
N LYS A 102 1.24 1.55 -3.39
CA LYS A 102 2.58 1.64 -2.79
C LYS A 102 2.91 3.08 -2.40
N SER A 103 2.67 4.03 -3.30
CA SER A 103 2.92 5.45 -3.03
C SER A 103 2.02 5.95 -1.89
N GLY A 104 0.76 5.54 -1.88
CA GLY A 104 -0.18 5.91 -0.84
C GLY A 104 0.23 5.38 0.53
N ILE A 105 0.75 4.16 0.58
CA ILE A 105 1.26 3.58 1.82
C ILE A 105 2.45 4.40 2.32
N GLU A 106 3.38 4.76 1.45
CA GLU A 106 4.54 5.56 1.83
C GLU A 106 4.13 6.90 2.40
N LEU A 107 3.17 7.56 1.75
CA LEU A 107 2.64 8.82 2.25
C LEU A 107 1.95 8.65 3.59
N ALA A 108 1.22 7.56 3.77
CA ALA A 108 0.53 7.28 5.03
C ALA A 108 1.53 7.01 6.14
N VAL A 109 2.64 6.34 5.86
CA VAL A 109 3.71 6.13 6.84
C VAL A 109 4.27 7.46 7.29
N THR A 110 4.63 8.32 6.35
CA THR A 110 5.18 9.64 6.66
C THR A 110 4.19 10.46 7.49
N SER A 111 2.93 10.49 7.07
CA SER A 111 1.89 11.23 7.76
C SER A 111 1.68 10.68 9.18
N THR A 112 1.68 9.37 9.35
CA THR A 112 1.48 8.73 10.66
C THR A 112 2.64 9.06 11.59
N VAL A 113 3.88 8.96 11.11
CA VAL A 113 5.04 9.32 11.91
C VAL A 113 4.94 10.78 12.36
N ASN A 114 4.58 11.68 11.46
CA ASN A 114 4.49 13.10 11.80
C ASN A 114 3.38 13.40 12.78
N LYS A 115 2.20 12.78 12.61
CA LYS A 115 1.05 13.05 13.47
C LYS A 115 1.19 12.44 14.87
N HIS A 116 1.88 11.31 14.98
CA HIS A 116 1.97 10.56 16.22
C HIS A 116 3.35 10.59 16.84
N ALA A 117 4.23 11.46 16.33
CA ALA A 117 5.56 11.60 16.89
C ALA A 117 5.47 12.04 18.33
N VAL A 118 6.20 11.34 19.21
CA VAL A 118 6.33 11.76 20.60
C VAL A 118 7.50 12.72 20.64
N MET A 119 7.20 13.96 21.03
CA MET A 119 8.24 14.98 21.14
C MET A 119 9.16 14.64 22.28
N ASP A 120 10.44 14.62 22.00
CA ASP A 120 11.43 14.55 23.05
C ASP A 120 11.39 15.86 23.82
N THR A 121 11.29 15.78 25.15
CA THR A 121 11.22 16.98 25.97
C THR A 121 12.49 17.82 25.89
N HIS A 122 13.56 17.25 25.40
CA HIS A 122 14.81 17.98 25.18
C HIS A 122 14.84 18.69 23.84
N SER A 123 13.95 18.34 22.96
CA SER A 123 13.95 18.92 21.63
C SER A 123 13.57 20.38 21.70
N PRO A 124 14.38 21.27 21.12
CA PRO A 124 13.92 22.62 20.91
C PRO A 124 12.73 22.58 19.98
N PRO A 125 11.82 23.31 20.24
CA PRO A 125 10.64 23.26 19.38
C PRO A 125 10.96 23.75 17.97
N ALA A 126 11.87 23.60 18.06
CA ALA A 126 11.86 23.71 17.09
C ALA A 126 11.95 23.76 16.33
N SER A 127 12.34 24.01 16.60
CA SER A 127 12.40 23.92 15.98
C SER A 127 12.04 24.08 15.68
N ALA A 128 12.22 24.56 16.15
CA ALA A 128 11.89 24.59 15.86
C ALA A 128 11.67 24.79 15.49
N ALA A 129 11.92 25.23 15.64
CA ALA A 129 11.78 25.24 15.24
C ALA A 129 11.73 25.34 14.78
N ALA A 130 12.00 25.72 14.73
CA ALA A 130 11.94 25.69 14.32
C ALA A 130 11.68 25.85 14.13
N GLY A 131 11.85 26.21 14.44
CA GLY A 131 11.74 26.18 14.28
C GLY A 131 11.66 26.45 14.57
N GLY A 132 11.76 26.87 14.86
CA GLY A 132 11.80 26.99 15.02
C GLY A 132 11.93 27.42 15.38
N GLU A 133 12.13 27.87 15.52
CA GLU A 133 12.24 28.29 15.69
C GLU A 133 12.00 28.58 15.35
#